data_9a9e9cab1ed7f9eab5ce86b72bc44509
#
_entry.id   9a9e9cab1ed7f9eab5ce86b72bc44509
#
_cell.length_a   1.000
_cell.length_b   1.000
_cell.length_c   1.000
_cell.angle_alpha   90.00
_cell.angle_beta   90.00
_cell.angle_gamma   90.00
#
_symmetry.space_group_name_H-M   'P 1'
#
loop_
_entity.id
_entity.type
_entity.pdbx_description
1 polymer ?
#
loop_
_entity_poly.entity_id
_entity_poly.type
_entity_poly.pdbx_seq_one_letter_code
_entity_poly.pdbx_strand_id
1 'polypeptide(L)'
;MKKVILSIFTLMAFGIMPLSAQAYTYKVVTSVESIVPNGLGRSRLISANDKRNYKDFTSTQSSVQKGRNKSKRSDLRVKGFDETKLLNFYNLGGIRFQNIATNDALITSKINAMISEGWDLAFVTSAVESDAGKGDGKGIFITRYIFKKLNN
;
A
#
# COMPACT_ATOMS: atom_id res chain seq x y z
N MET A 1 52.72 -27.03 -4.75
CA MET A 1 52.33 -25.98 -5.70
C MET A 1 51.02 -26.32 -6.45
N LYS A 2 50.85 -27.48 -7.10
CA LYS A 2 49.59 -27.85 -7.81
C LYS A 2 48.30 -27.78 -6.98
N LYS A 3 48.35 -28.20 -5.70
CA LYS A 3 47.16 -28.15 -4.80
C LYS A 3 46.76 -26.73 -4.40
N VAL A 4 47.71 -25.80 -4.26
CA VAL A 4 47.42 -24.40 -3.94
C VAL A 4 46.79 -23.66 -5.11
N ILE A 5 47.28 -23.97 -6.33
CA ILE A 5 46.71 -23.39 -7.57
C ILE A 5 45.27 -23.83 -7.79
N LEU A 6 44.95 -25.09 -7.50
CA LEU A 6 43.59 -25.62 -7.61
C LEU A 6 42.64 -24.96 -6.59
N SER A 7 43.08 -24.71 -5.36
CA SER A 7 42.30 -24.03 -4.32
C SER A 7 42.00 -22.56 -4.70
N ILE A 8 42.94 -21.85 -5.31
CA ILE A 8 42.75 -20.46 -5.75
C ILE A 8 41.76 -20.39 -6.92
N PHE A 9 41.81 -21.37 -7.84
CA PHE A 9 40.88 -21.44 -8.97
C PHE A 9 39.45 -21.74 -8.52
N THR A 10 39.26 -22.59 -7.50
CA THR A 10 37.96 -22.90 -6.93
C THR A 10 37.38 -21.69 -6.19
N LEU A 11 38.20 -20.90 -5.48
CA LEU A 11 37.78 -19.69 -4.77
C LEU A 11 37.34 -18.58 -5.77
N MET A 12 38.04 -18.43 -6.90
CA MET A 12 37.66 -17.49 -7.95
C MET A 12 36.35 -17.89 -8.68
N ALA A 13 36.08 -19.18 -8.86
CA ALA A 13 34.87 -19.65 -9.51
C ALA A 13 33.61 -19.38 -8.67
N PHE A 14 33.69 -19.34 -7.35
CA PHE A 14 32.57 -18.99 -6.44
C PHE A 14 32.38 -17.47 -6.27
N GLY A 15 33.36 -16.63 -6.62
CA GLY A 15 33.33 -15.19 -6.41
C GLY A 15 32.59 -14.38 -7.48
N ILE A 16 32.15 -15.00 -8.58
CA ILE A 16 31.51 -14.30 -9.72
C ILE A 16 30.05 -14.77 -9.86
N MET A 17 29.29 -14.74 -8.77
CA MET A 17 27.85 -14.72 -8.93
C MET A 17 27.43 -13.27 -9.25
N PRO A 18 26.84 -13.02 -10.43
CA PRO A 18 26.31 -11.69 -10.71
C PRO A 18 25.27 -11.40 -9.63
N LEU A 19 25.52 -10.36 -8.81
CA LEU A 19 24.55 -9.85 -7.85
C LEU A 19 23.45 -9.14 -8.68
N SER A 20 22.52 -9.94 -9.20
CA SER A 20 21.38 -9.40 -9.92
C SER A 20 20.54 -8.64 -8.88
N ALA A 21 20.49 -7.32 -9.00
CA ALA A 21 19.58 -6.53 -8.19
C ALA A 21 18.15 -6.98 -8.48
N GLN A 22 17.50 -7.60 -7.48
CA GLN A 22 16.12 -8.03 -7.62
C GLN A 22 15.22 -6.81 -7.72
N ALA A 23 14.57 -6.62 -8.87
CA ALA A 23 13.59 -5.56 -9.07
C ALA A 23 12.21 -6.05 -8.62
N TYR A 24 11.54 -5.23 -7.80
CA TYR A 24 10.18 -5.52 -7.33
C TYR A 24 9.19 -4.50 -7.87
N THR A 25 8.01 -4.96 -8.20
CA THR A 25 6.83 -4.11 -8.37
C THR A 25 6.06 -4.09 -7.05
N TYR A 26 5.54 -2.92 -6.68
CA TYR A 26 4.75 -2.72 -5.46
C TYR A 26 3.30 -2.40 -5.80
N LYS A 27 2.38 -2.86 -4.96
CA LYS A 27 0.95 -2.54 -5.01
C LYS A 27 0.46 -2.22 -3.60
N VAL A 28 -0.39 -1.21 -3.48
CA VAL A 28 -0.99 -0.80 -2.21
C VAL A 28 -2.47 -1.11 -2.24
N VAL A 29 -2.94 -1.79 -1.20
CA VAL A 29 -4.35 -1.94 -0.85
C VAL A 29 -4.56 -1.14 0.43
N THR A 30 -5.64 -0.38 0.53
CA THR A 30 -5.91 0.47 1.69
C THR A 30 -7.29 0.18 2.25
N SER A 31 -7.39 -0.14 3.54
CA SER A 31 -8.66 -0.05 4.26
C SER A 31 -8.83 1.33 4.86
N VAL A 32 -10.02 1.87 4.72
CA VAL A 32 -10.50 3.06 5.44
C VAL A 32 -11.69 2.59 6.26
N GLU A 33 -11.61 2.73 7.58
CA GLU A 33 -12.63 2.25 8.50
C GLU A 33 -13.10 3.42 9.37
N SER A 34 -14.40 3.61 9.41
CA SER A 34 -15.01 4.75 10.07
C SER A 34 -15.59 4.35 11.42
N ILE A 35 -15.39 5.21 12.41
CA ILE A 35 -16.04 5.13 13.72
C ILE A 35 -17.39 5.87 13.75
N VAL A 36 -17.75 6.57 12.67
CA VAL A 36 -19.01 7.34 12.62
C VAL A 36 -20.21 6.39 12.65
N PRO A 37 -21.15 6.56 13.61
CA PRO A 37 -22.31 5.71 13.71
C PRO A 37 -23.30 5.90 12.55
N ASN A 38 -24.26 4.99 12.43
CA ASN A 38 -25.42 5.07 11.53
C ASN A 38 -25.16 5.11 10.04
N GLY A 39 -24.04 4.54 9.58
CA GLY A 39 -23.76 4.47 8.15
C GLY A 39 -23.43 5.82 7.47
N LEU A 40 -23.31 6.89 8.24
CA LEU A 40 -22.80 8.18 7.75
C LEU A 40 -21.32 8.06 7.40
N GLY A 41 -20.58 7.24 8.13
CA GLY A 41 -19.21 6.84 7.77
C GLY A 41 -19.22 5.85 6.61
N ARG A 42 -18.14 5.87 5.81
CA ARG A 42 -17.98 4.95 4.67
C ARG A 42 -16.71 4.13 4.83
N SER A 43 -16.84 2.95 5.41
CA SER A 43 -15.72 2.02 5.48
C SER A 43 -15.55 1.29 4.16
N ARG A 44 -14.32 1.26 3.64
CA ARG A 44 -13.98 0.69 2.33
C ARG A 44 -12.58 0.09 2.33
N LEU A 45 -12.43 -0.97 1.55
CA LEU A 45 -11.15 -1.48 1.12
C LEU A 45 -10.95 -1.08 -0.34
N ILE A 46 -9.88 -0.35 -0.66
CA ILE A 46 -9.64 0.22 -1.98
C ILE A 46 -8.30 -0.22 -2.55
N SER A 47 -8.24 -0.39 -3.87
CA SER A 47 -7.03 -0.71 -4.61
C SER A 47 -7.05 -0.03 -5.96
N ALA A 48 -6.04 0.79 -6.27
CA ALA A 48 -5.94 1.42 -7.58
C ALA A 48 -5.64 0.40 -8.68
N ASN A 49 -6.35 0.52 -9.81
CA ASN A 49 -6.10 -0.28 -11.02
C ASN A 49 -5.29 0.51 -12.05
N ASP A 50 -5.44 1.83 -12.05
CA ASP A 50 -4.67 2.72 -12.93
C ASP A 50 -3.26 2.94 -12.37
N LYS A 51 -2.27 2.91 -13.27
CA LYS A 51 -0.90 3.34 -12.95
C LYS A 51 -0.78 4.86 -13.10
N ARG A 52 0.04 5.48 -12.26
CA ARG A 52 0.41 6.89 -12.36
C ARG A 52 1.93 7.01 -12.26
N ASN A 53 2.51 7.80 -13.17
CA ASN A 53 3.92 8.14 -13.08
C ASN A 53 4.06 9.41 -12.22
N TYR A 54 4.70 9.29 -11.07
CA TYR A 54 4.86 10.43 -10.15
C TYR A 54 5.63 11.60 -10.78
N LYS A 55 6.51 11.33 -11.75
CA LYS A 55 7.31 12.36 -12.44
C LYS A 55 6.44 13.38 -13.17
N ASP A 56 5.28 12.94 -13.68
CA ASP A 56 4.35 13.81 -14.42
C ASP A 56 3.74 14.88 -13.49
N PHE A 57 3.80 14.68 -12.18
CA PHE A 57 3.20 15.53 -11.15
C PHE A 57 4.24 16.13 -10.20
N THR A 58 5.53 15.91 -10.46
CA THR A 58 6.63 16.41 -9.63
C THR A 58 7.14 17.75 -10.15
N SER A 59 7.45 18.67 -9.25
CA SER A 59 8.19 19.88 -9.53
C SER A 59 9.56 19.79 -8.88
N THR A 60 10.61 20.04 -9.63
CA THR A 60 11.96 20.20 -9.06
C THR A 60 12.16 21.64 -8.66
N GLN A 61 12.50 21.87 -7.39
CA GLN A 61 12.85 23.20 -6.88
C GLN A 61 14.37 23.28 -6.75
N SER A 62 14.95 24.34 -7.28
CA SER A 62 16.37 24.65 -7.16
C SER A 62 16.58 26.16 -6.96
N SER A 63 17.79 26.61 -6.72
CA SER A 63 18.11 28.02 -6.63
C SER A 63 17.76 28.79 -7.91
N VAL A 64 17.77 28.10 -9.05
CA VAL A 64 17.52 28.69 -10.40
C VAL A 64 16.07 28.43 -10.88
N GLN A 65 15.50 27.28 -10.52
CA GLN A 65 14.18 26.85 -10.99
C GLN A 65 13.18 26.75 -9.83
N LYS A 66 12.15 27.60 -9.84
CA LYS A 66 11.11 27.69 -8.81
C LYS A 66 9.70 27.44 -9.38
N GLY A 67 9.60 26.67 -10.46
CA GLY A 67 8.32 26.34 -11.08
C GLY A 67 7.49 25.34 -10.27
N ARG A 68 6.16 25.50 -10.25
CA ARG A 68 5.22 24.49 -9.76
C ARG A 68 4.67 23.67 -10.91
N ASN A 69 4.44 22.40 -10.70
CA ASN A 69 3.74 21.55 -11.65
C ASN A 69 2.35 22.14 -11.93
N LYS A 70 1.98 22.29 -13.21
CA LYS A 70 0.73 22.90 -13.67
C LYS A 70 -0.34 21.87 -14.03
N SER A 71 -0.11 20.57 -13.78
CA SER A 71 -1.10 19.53 -14.05
C SER A 71 -2.41 19.78 -13.30
N LYS A 72 -3.52 19.47 -13.94
CA LYS A 72 -4.85 19.63 -13.35
C LYS A 72 -5.14 18.50 -12.37
N ARG A 73 -6.00 18.75 -11.38
CA ARG A 73 -6.46 17.70 -10.44
C ARG A 73 -7.16 16.54 -11.15
N SER A 74 -7.83 16.80 -12.28
CA SER A 74 -8.44 15.78 -13.13
C SER A 74 -7.43 14.77 -13.66
N ASP A 75 -6.24 15.25 -14.00
CA ASP A 75 -5.17 14.41 -14.59
C ASP A 75 -4.50 13.53 -13.53
N LEU A 76 -4.43 14.06 -12.29
CA LEU A 76 -3.88 13.35 -11.14
C LEU A 76 -4.81 12.23 -10.64
N ARG A 77 -6.14 12.42 -10.73
CA ARG A 77 -7.13 11.47 -10.22
C ARG A 77 -7.06 10.14 -10.93
N VAL A 78 -7.00 9.07 -10.16
CA VAL A 78 -7.23 7.70 -10.64
C VAL A 78 -8.71 7.55 -10.97
N LYS A 79 -9.03 7.01 -12.16
CA LYS A 79 -10.40 6.75 -12.59
C LYS A 79 -10.82 5.31 -12.35
N GLY A 80 -9.87 4.37 -12.46
CA GLY A 80 -10.09 2.95 -12.22
C GLY A 80 -9.51 2.51 -10.87
N PHE A 81 -10.38 2.06 -9.97
CA PHE A 81 -10.00 1.45 -8.70
C PHE A 81 -11.08 0.47 -8.24
N ASP A 82 -10.66 -0.58 -7.53
CA ASP A 82 -11.59 -1.50 -6.87
C ASP A 82 -12.00 -0.92 -5.52
N GLU A 83 -13.27 -1.06 -5.22
CA GLU A 83 -13.85 -0.67 -3.93
C GLU A 83 -14.65 -1.84 -3.36
N THR A 84 -14.19 -2.37 -2.22
CA THR A 84 -14.92 -3.38 -1.46
C THR A 84 -15.57 -2.73 -0.25
N LYS A 85 -16.86 -2.96 -0.07
CA LYS A 85 -17.63 -2.42 1.06
C LYS A 85 -17.18 -3.07 2.36
N LEU A 86 -16.84 -2.25 3.35
CA LEU A 86 -16.62 -2.64 4.74
C LEU A 86 -17.72 -2.05 5.64
N LEU A 87 -17.80 -2.54 6.87
CA LEU A 87 -18.77 -2.08 7.86
C LEU A 87 -18.12 -1.10 8.83
N ASN A 88 -18.88 -0.11 9.29
CA ASN A 88 -18.42 0.82 10.32
C ASN A 88 -18.34 0.13 11.68
N PHE A 89 -17.36 0.51 12.52
CA PHE A 89 -17.18 -0.09 13.85
C PHE A 89 -18.32 0.24 14.81
N TYR A 90 -18.93 1.41 14.67
CA TYR A 90 -19.96 1.92 15.57
C TYR A 90 -21.35 1.96 14.92
N ASN A 91 -22.35 1.73 15.78
CA ASN A 91 -23.73 2.11 15.51
C ASN A 91 -24.30 2.87 16.73
N LEU A 92 -25.62 3.15 16.75
CA LEU A 92 -26.29 3.81 17.90
C LEU A 92 -26.10 3.08 19.23
N GLY A 93 -25.87 1.78 19.23
CA GLY A 93 -25.64 0.97 20.43
C GLY A 93 -24.18 0.79 20.81
N GLY A 94 -23.24 1.55 20.21
CA GLY A 94 -21.81 1.46 20.49
C GLY A 94 -21.03 0.59 19.50
N ILE A 95 -19.89 0.06 19.94
CA ILE A 95 -18.99 -0.82 19.16
C ILE A 95 -19.71 -2.11 18.75
N ARG A 96 -19.45 -2.50 17.50
CA ARG A 96 -19.93 -3.76 16.91
C ARG A 96 -18.77 -4.67 16.55
N PHE A 97 -18.41 -5.57 17.47
CA PHE A 97 -17.36 -6.56 17.25
C PHE A 97 -17.61 -7.46 16.03
N GLN A 98 -18.86 -7.77 15.74
CA GLN A 98 -19.23 -8.53 14.55
C GLN A 98 -18.84 -7.78 13.25
N ASN A 99 -18.96 -6.45 13.23
CA ASN A 99 -18.54 -5.64 12.08
C ASN A 99 -17.03 -5.69 11.90
N ILE A 100 -16.28 -5.62 13.00
CA ILE A 100 -14.81 -5.75 12.99
C ILE A 100 -14.44 -7.12 12.43
N ALA A 101 -14.99 -8.20 12.97
CA ALA A 101 -14.71 -9.56 12.50
C ALA A 101 -15.09 -9.76 11.01
N THR A 102 -16.18 -9.13 10.55
CA THR A 102 -16.56 -9.15 9.13
C THR A 102 -15.53 -8.44 8.25
N ASN A 103 -15.08 -7.26 8.68
CA ASN A 103 -14.03 -6.51 7.97
C ASN A 103 -12.73 -7.31 7.90
N ASP A 104 -12.31 -7.92 9.02
CA ASP A 104 -11.11 -8.75 9.08
C ASP A 104 -11.21 -9.94 8.11
N ALA A 105 -12.38 -10.58 8.01
CA ALA A 105 -12.59 -11.67 7.06
C ALA A 105 -12.48 -11.20 5.59
N LEU A 106 -13.02 -10.03 5.25
CA LEU A 106 -12.92 -9.44 3.91
C LEU A 106 -11.47 -9.02 3.59
N ILE A 107 -10.79 -8.41 4.54
CA ILE A 107 -9.37 -8.03 4.39
C ILE A 107 -8.50 -9.27 4.21
N THR A 108 -8.71 -10.30 5.05
CA THR A 108 -8.00 -11.59 4.92
C THR A 108 -8.23 -12.23 3.56
N SER A 109 -9.47 -12.22 3.08
CA SER A 109 -9.81 -12.72 1.74
C SER A 109 -9.03 -11.97 0.65
N LYS A 110 -8.93 -10.63 0.75
CA LYS A 110 -8.15 -9.83 -0.21
C LYS A 110 -6.65 -10.14 -0.13
N ILE A 111 -6.10 -10.28 1.07
CA ILE A 111 -4.69 -10.65 1.26
C ILE A 111 -4.41 -12.01 0.61
N ASN A 112 -5.26 -13.01 0.87
CA ASN A 112 -5.10 -14.35 0.29
C ASN A 112 -5.20 -14.34 -1.24
N ALA A 113 -6.12 -13.55 -1.81
CA ALA A 113 -6.21 -13.35 -3.26
C ALA A 113 -4.92 -12.75 -3.83
N MET A 114 -4.37 -11.73 -3.20
CA MET A 114 -3.10 -11.13 -3.62
C MET A 114 -1.94 -12.13 -3.56
N ILE A 115 -1.87 -12.94 -2.49
CA ILE A 115 -0.86 -13.98 -2.36
C ILE A 115 -1.00 -15.03 -3.46
N SER A 116 -2.22 -15.46 -3.78
CA SER A 116 -2.48 -16.42 -4.86
C SER A 116 -2.10 -15.88 -6.25
N GLU A 117 -2.11 -14.56 -6.42
CA GLU A 117 -1.62 -13.87 -7.62
C GLU A 117 -0.08 -13.72 -7.63
N GLY A 118 0.64 -14.21 -6.62
CA GLY A 118 2.09 -14.16 -6.50
C GLY A 118 2.64 -12.86 -5.90
N TRP A 119 1.83 -12.14 -5.12
CA TRP A 119 2.26 -11.00 -4.33
C TRP A 119 2.62 -11.41 -2.91
N ASP A 120 3.70 -10.88 -2.37
CA ASP A 120 4.06 -10.99 -0.96
C ASP A 120 3.59 -9.76 -0.19
N LEU A 121 3.02 -9.94 0.99
CA LEU A 121 2.73 -8.84 1.90
C LEU A 121 4.05 -8.36 2.53
N ALA A 122 4.53 -7.18 2.11
CA ALA A 122 5.82 -6.64 2.53
C ALA A 122 5.70 -5.80 3.81
N PHE A 123 4.70 -4.91 3.89
CA PHE A 123 4.49 -4.02 5.03
C PHE A 123 3.00 -3.78 5.27
N VAL A 124 2.66 -3.55 6.54
CA VAL A 124 1.37 -3.02 6.97
C VAL A 124 1.63 -1.80 7.83
N THR A 125 0.93 -0.71 7.55
CA THR A 125 1.01 0.52 8.34
C THR A 125 -0.36 1.11 8.53
N SER A 126 -0.64 1.59 9.73
CA SER A 126 -1.92 2.22 10.08
C SER A 126 -1.71 3.61 10.64
N ALA A 127 -2.70 4.45 10.42
CA ALA A 127 -2.84 5.76 11.04
C ALA A 127 -4.29 5.98 11.42
N VAL A 128 -4.51 6.78 12.44
CA VAL A 128 -5.83 7.22 12.89
C VAL A 128 -5.91 8.74 12.78
N GLU A 129 -7.01 9.22 12.23
CA GLU A 129 -7.38 10.61 12.36
C GLU A 129 -8.06 10.79 13.71
N SER A 130 -7.48 11.61 14.57
CA SER A 130 -8.09 12.00 15.84
C SER A 130 -9.13 13.10 15.61
N ASP A 131 -10.12 13.17 16.49
CA ASP A 131 -11.11 14.25 16.53
C ASP A 131 -10.37 15.60 16.69
N ALA A 132 -10.57 16.52 15.74
CA ALA A 132 -9.92 17.84 15.74
C ALA A 132 -10.69 18.90 16.54
N GLY A 133 -11.74 18.53 17.29
CA GLY A 133 -12.49 19.43 18.18
C GLY A 133 -14.00 19.50 17.91
N LYS A 134 -14.67 20.53 18.45
CA LYS A 134 -16.13 20.66 18.39
C LYS A 134 -16.69 20.52 16.98
N GLY A 135 -17.42 19.42 16.75
CA GLY A 135 -18.16 19.15 15.51
C GLY A 135 -17.46 18.26 14.50
N ASP A 136 -16.23 17.81 14.76
CA ASP A 136 -15.53 16.92 13.87
C ASP A 136 -15.97 15.46 14.04
N GLY A 137 -16.00 14.89 15.24
CA GLY A 137 -16.56 13.55 15.55
C GLY A 137 -16.46 12.45 14.50
N LYS A 138 -15.53 12.57 13.54
CA LYS A 138 -15.45 11.80 12.30
C LYS A 138 -14.15 11.02 12.18
N GLY A 139 -13.72 10.39 13.26
CA GLY A 139 -12.50 9.61 13.24
C GLY A 139 -12.52 8.50 12.18
N ILE A 140 -11.41 8.35 11.48
CA ILE A 140 -11.18 7.25 10.54
C ILE A 140 -9.87 6.56 10.87
N PHE A 141 -9.85 5.24 10.65
CA PHE A 141 -8.65 4.43 10.63
C PHE A 141 -8.26 4.17 9.19
N ILE A 142 -7.01 4.42 8.85
CA ILE A 142 -6.46 4.13 7.52
C ILE A 142 -5.34 3.10 7.70
N THR A 143 -5.51 1.92 7.10
CA THR A 143 -4.45 0.91 7.08
C THR A 143 -4.03 0.65 5.64
N ARG A 144 -2.72 0.70 5.37
CA ARG A 144 -2.14 0.38 4.07
C ARG A 144 -1.43 -0.96 4.14
N TYR A 145 -1.83 -1.87 3.26
CA TYR A 145 -1.21 -3.16 3.01
C TYR A 145 -0.34 -3.01 1.76
N ILE A 146 0.97 -3.06 1.92
CA ILE A 146 1.94 -2.86 0.85
C ILE A 146 2.43 -4.24 0.40
N PHE A 147 2.09 -4.61 -0.81
CA PHE A 147 2.51 -5.84 -1.44
C PHE A 147 3.68 -5.59 -2.39
N LYS A 148 4.53 -6.60 -2.53
CA LYS A 148 5.62 -6.64 -3.50
C LYS A 148 5.52 -7.91 -4.33
N LYS A 149 5.97 -7.84 -5.57
CA LYS A 149 6.11 -8.99 -6.47
C LYS A 149 7.42 -8.87 -7.22
N LEU A 150 8.17 -9.96 -7.30
CA LEU A 150 9.41 -9.99 -8.07
C LEU A 150 9.08 -9.82 -9.56
N ASN A 151 9.83 -8.95 -10.22
CA ASN A 151 9.74 -8.81 -11.67
C ASN A 151 10.51 -9.98 -12.31
N ASN A 152 9.83 -10.78 -13.10
CA ASN A 152 10.43 -11.83 -13.92
C ASN A 152 11.08 -11.23 -15.16
#